data_a39db7c75aa4071ca3155dd91a275a2a
#
_entry.id   a39db7c75aa4071ca3155dd91a275a2a
#
_cell.length_a   1.000
_cell.length_b   1.000
_cell.length_c   1.000
_cell.angle_alpha   90.00
_cell.angle_beta   90.00
_cell.angle_gamma   90.00
#
_symmetry.space_group_name_H-M   'P 1'
#
loop_
_entity.id
_entity.type
_entity.pdbx_description
1 polymer ?
#
loop_
_entity_poly.entity_id
_entity_poly.type
_entity_poly.pdbx_seq_one_letter_code
_entity_poly.pdbx_strand_id
1 'polypeptide(L)'
;NLEMKTFIATYLLDKEGDLSKTDKPMVEKIRDKIEYVFDKANDYERIKEKLIGETFEYVPEFSYIINGILMRYENNPDLIRFLRENTNYIISTFNKSGTRNLRILKHALNDFKKIYEMVNKYYPNTNYRVLQTMLIFTIAISFEIKAGKITKDKFINIKDNEEYKSCLLYTS
;
A
#
# COMPACT_ATOMS: atom_id res chain seq x y z
N ASN A 1 -16.89 -2.74 -10.24
CA ASN A 1 -18.35 -2.51 -10.40
C ASN A 1 -19.19 -3.66 -9.87
N LEU A 2 -18.78 -4.92 -10.11
CA LEU A 2 -19.46 -6.11 -9.60
C LEU A 2 -19.32 -6.24 -8.08
N GLU A 3 -18.12 -5.99 -7.53
CA GLU A 3 -17.82 -6.03 -6.10
C GLU A 3 -18.63 -5.01 -5.30
N MET A 4 -18.80 -3.80 -5.86
CA MET A 4 -19.61 -2.75 -5.22
C MET A 4 -21.11 -3.12 -5.23
N LYS A 5 -21.59 -3.71 -6.32
CA LYS A 5 -22.97 -4.22 -6.39
C LYS A 5 -23.22 -5.30 -5.34
N THR A 6 -22.28 -6.23 -5.20
CA THR A 6 -22.32 -7.30 -4.18
C THR A 6 -22.28 -6.72 -2.77
N PHE A 7 -21.40 -5.76 -2.50
CA PHE A 7 -21.29 -5.10 -1.20
C PHE A 7 -22.59 -4.38 -0.81
N ILE A 8 -23.18 -3.60 -1.73
CA ILE A 8 -24.44 -2.88 -1.47
C ILE A 8 -25.59 -3.86 -1.26
N ALA A 9 -25.64 -4.93 -2.07
CA ALA A 9 -26.63 -5.98 -1.89
C ALA A 9 -26.51 -6.63 -0.51
N THR A 10 -25.31 -7.03 -0.11
CA THR A 10 -25.04 -7.63 1.21
C THR A 10 -25.39 -6.68 2.35
N TYR A 11 -25.02 -5.40 2.25
CA TYR A 11 -25.32 -4.38 3.27
C TYR A 11 -26.83 -4.11 3.43
N LEU A 12 -27.57 -4.10 2.33
CA LEU A 12 -29.03 -3.91 2.36
C LEU A 12 -29.72 -5.15 2.92
N LEU A 13 -29.16 -6.34 2.65
CA LEU A 13 -29.65 -7.63 3.14
C LEU A 13 -29.43 -7.80 4.65
N ASP A 14 -28.28 -7.41 5.16
CA ASP A 14 -27.95 -7.44 6.60
C ASP A 14 -28.85 -6.51 7.43
N LYS A 15 -29.34 -5.43 6.82
CA LYS A 15 -30.26 -4.50 7.51
C LYS A 15 -31.73 -4.93 7.51
N GLU A 16 -32.14 -5.74 6.55
CA GLU A 16 -33.54 -6.11 6.38
C GLU A 16 -33.89 -7.54 6.90
N GLY A 17 -32.89 -8.28 7.39
CA GLY A 17 -33.09 -9.62 7.99
C GLY A 17 -33.09 -10.77 6.99
N ASP A 18 -33.30 -11.99 7.50
CA ASP A 18 -33.21 -13.27 6.80
C ASP A 18 -34.06 -13.33 5.51
N LEU A 19 -33.42 -13.33 4.36
CA LEU A 19 -34.06 -13.43 3.03
C LEU A 19 -34.85 -14.72 2.79
N SER A 20 -34.66 -15.76 3.59
CA SER A 20 -35.41 -17.03 3.46
C SER A 20 -36.89 -16.88 3.76
N LYS A 21 -37.27 -15.73 4.34
CA LYS A 21 -38.66 -15.41 4.75
C LYS A 21 -39.25 -14.23 4.00
N THR A 22 -38.55 -13.68 3.00
CA THR A 22 -38.96 -12.44 2.33
C THR A 22 -39.81 -12.71 1.09
N ASP A 23 -40.98 -12.07 1.01
CA ASP A 23 -41.90 -12.16 -0.13
C ASP A 23 -41.23 -11.70 -1.45
N LYS A 24 -41.50 -12.40 -2.56
CA LYS A 24 -41.01 -12.05 -3.92
C LYS A 24 -41.10 -10.55 -4.25
N PRO A 25 -42.18 -9.81 -3.89
CA PRO A 25 -42.28 -8.37 -4.12
C PRO A 25 -41.21 -7.53 -3.47
N MET A 26 -40.62 -7.98 -2.34
CA MET A 26 -39.58 -7.24 -1.65
C MET A 26 -38.22 -7.39 -2.32
N VAL A 27 -37.95 -8.58 -2.85
CA VAL A 27 -36.73 -8.83 -3.65
C VAL A 27 -36.70 -7.99 -4.92
N GLU A 28 -37.86 -7.82 -5.59
CA GLU A 28 -38.00 -6.95 -6.74
C GLU A 28 -37.80 -5.47 -6.38
N LYS A 29 -38.36 -4.99 -5.30
CA LYS A 29 -38.15 -3.62 -4.80
C LYS A 29 -36.70 -3.33 -4.45
N ILE A 30 -35.98 -4.31 -3.90
CA ILE A 30 -34.54 -4.18 -3.63
C ILE A 30 -33.75 -4.13 -4.93
N ARG A 31 -34.08 -4.97 -5.91
CA ARG A 31 -33.49 -4.96 -7.25
C ARG A 31 -33.69 -3.60 -7.93
N ASP A 32 -34.91 -3.09 -7.96
CA ASP A 32 -35.23 -1.80 -8.56
C ASP A 32 -34.51 -0.64 -7.88
N LYS A 33 -34.38 -0.68 -6.54
CA LYS A 33 -33.56 0.29 -5.80
C LYS A 33 -32.08 0.19 -6.14
N ILE A 34 -31.55 -1.00 -6.31
CA ILE A 34 -30.16 -1.23 -6.71
C ILE A 34 -29.95 -0.70 -8.12
N GLU A 35 -30.81 -1.04 -9.08
CA GLU A 35 -30.76 -0.51 -10.44
C GLU A 35 -30.86 1.03 -10.47
N TYR A 36 -31.79 1.61 -9.72
CA TYR A 36 -31.93 3.06 -9.62
C TYR A 36 -30.68 3.77 -9.07
N VAL A 37 -30.02 3.17 -8.04
CA VAL A 37 -28.78 3.72 -7.48
C VAL A 37 -27.63 3.60 -8.48
N PHE A 38 -27.61 2.53 -9.30
CA PHE A 38 -26.57 2.34 -10.32
C PHE A 38 -26.83 3.13 -11.59
N ASP A 39 -28.08 3.40 -11.98
CA ASP A 39 -28.41 4.34 -13.04
C ASP A 39 -28.02 5.78 -12.65
N LYS A 40 -28.17 6.14 -11.36
CA LYS A 40 -27.65 7.40 -10.85
C LYS A 40 -26.10 7.45 -10.77
N ALA A 41 -25.43 6.31 -10.72
CA ALA A 41 -23.96 6.30 -10.82
C ALA A 41 -23.48 6.70 -12.23
N ASN A 42 -24.27 6.44 -13.28
CA ASN A 42 -24.02 6.98 -14.61
C ASN A 42 -24.23 8.52 -14.65
N ASP A 43 -25.18 9.04 -13.87
CA ASP A 43 -25.33 10.48 -13.66
C ASP A 43 -24.13 11.09 -12.89
N TYR A 44 -23.45 10.31 -12.04
CA TYR A 44 -22.25 10.78 -11.36
C TYR A 44 -21.11 11.10 -12.31
N GLU A 45 -20.82 10.27 -13.30
CA GLU A 45 -19.80 10.57 -14.31
C GLU A 45 -20.18 11.82 -15.13
N ARG A 46 -21.45 11.96 -15.49
CA ARG A 46 -21.97 13.13 -16.20
C ARG A 46 -21.96 14.41 -15.35
N ILE A 47 -22.24 14.29 -14.05
CA ILE A 47 -22.14 15.40 -13.08
C ILE A 47 -20.68 15.76 -12.83
N LYS A 48 -19.81 14.77 -12.69
CA LYS A 48 -18.37 14.92 -12.54
C LYS A 48 -17.76 15.67 -13.74
N GLU A 49 -18.10 15.31 -14.98
CA GLU A 49 -17.68 16.03 -16.17
C GLU A 49 -18.10 17.49 -16.16
N LYS A 50 -19.35 17.77 -15.71
CA LYS A 50 -19.87 19.14 -15.63
C LYS A 50 -19.27 19.98 -14.53
N LEU A 51 -18.90 19.38 -13.39
CA LEU A 51 -18.37 20.07 -12.20
C LEU A 51 -16.85 20.19 -12.20
N ILE A 52 -16.15 19.18 -12.74
CA ILE A 52 -14.68 19.09 -12.67
C ILE A 52 -14.04 19.61 -13.97
N GLY A 53 -14.83 19.75 -15.05
CA GLY A 53 -14.35 20.22 -16.36
C GLY A 53 -13.37 19.21 -16.98
N GLU A 54 -12.08 19.45 -16.86
CA GLU A 54 -11.04 18.58 -17.39
C GLU A 54 -10.44 17.66 -16.33
N THR A 55 -10.27 16.39 -16.67
CA THR A 55 -9.55 15.43 -15.85
C THR A 55 -8.13 15.29 -16.39
N PHE A 56 -7.15 15.76 -15.65
CA PHE A 56 -5.73 15.59 -16.00
C PHE A 56 -5.21 14.28 -15.46
N GLU A 57 -4.58 13.48 -16.30
CA GLU A 57 -3.77 12.35 -15.83
C GLU A 57 -2.47 12.89 -15.27
N TYR A 58 -2.31 12.83 -13.95
CA TYR A 58 -1.07 13.19 -13.31
C TYR A 58 -0.16 11.96 -13.24
N VAL A 59 0.89 11.94 -14.05
CA VAL A 59 1.96 10.94 -13.95
C VAL A 59 3.07 11.52 -13.07
N PRO A 60 3.14 11.16 -11.79
CA PRO A 60 4.14 11.71 -10.90
C PRO A 60 5.54 11.23 -11.28
N GLU A 61 6.49 12.14 -11.32
CA GLU A 61 7.91 11.77 -11.34
C GLU A 61 8.32 11.27 -9.95
N PHE A 62 8.39 9.95 -9.80
CA PHE A 62 8.64 9.30 -8.51
C PHE A 62 9.94 9.72 -7.85
N SER A 63 10.98 10.01 -8.64
CA SER A 63 12.26 10.53 -8.16
C SER A 63 12.08 11.84 -7.37
N TYR A 64 11.28 12.76 -7.90
CA TYR A 64 10.98 14.03 -7.24
C TYR A 64 10.21 13.84 -5.93
N ILE A 65 9.20 12.97 -5.95
CA ILE A 65 8.38 12.68 -4.75
C ILE A 65 9.24 12.02 -3.67
N ILE A 66 10.09 11.07 -4.05
CA ILE A 66 10.96 10.38 -3.09
C ILE A 66 11.96 11.36 -2.50
N ASN A 67 12.59 12.21 -3.31
CA ASN A 67 13.47 13.26 -2.81
C ASN A 67 12.76 14.18 -1.80
N GLY A 68 11.51 14.58 -2.06
CA GLY A 68 10.70 15.34 -1.10
C GLY A 68 10.41 14.58 0.20
N ILE A 69 10.31 13.24 0.14
CA ILE A 69 10.17 12.42 1.36
C ILE A 69 11.50 12.39 2.12
N LEU A 70 12.63 12.28 1.43
CA LEU A 70 13.96 12.20 2.05
C LEU A 70 14.35 13.50 2.75
N MET A 71 13.87 14.66 2.31
CA MET A 71 14.08 15.95 2.99
C MET A 71 13.62 15.95 4.45
N ARG A 72 12.70 15.08 4.84
CA ARG A 72 12.26 14.94 6.24
C ARG A 72 13.36 14.45 7.19
N TYR A 73 14.45 13.93 6.65
CA TYR A 73 15.59 13.40 7.41
C TYR A 73 16.78 14.37 7.45
N GLU A 74 16.61 15.64 7.05
CA GLU A 74 17.68 16.66 7.02
C GLU A 74 18.34 16.89 8.38
N ASN A 75 17.62 16.66 9.47
CA ASN A 75 18.17 16.72 10.83
C ASN A 75 19.18 15.59 11.15
N ASN A 76 19.36 14.60 10.27
CA ASN A 76 20.35 13.53 10.40
C ASN A 76 21.19 13.47 9.13
N PRO A 77 22.30 14.24 9.06
CA PRO A 77 23.13 14.40 7.84
C PRO A 77 23.66 13.07 7.28
N ASP A 78 24.03 12.14 8.15
CA ASP A 78 24.56 10.84 7.73
C ASP A 78 23.47 9.95 7.16
N LEU A 79 22.31 9.93 7.78
CA LEU A 79 21.17 9.17 7.29
C LEU A 79 20.67 9.70 5.95
N ILE A 80 20.51 11.03 5.81
CA ILE A 80 20.01 11.58 4.55
C ILE A 80 21.00 11.36 3.41
N ARG A 81 22.31 11.47 3.66
CA ARG A 81 23.34 11.14 2.67
C ARG A 81 23.21 9.68 2.23
N PHE A 82 23.16 8.76 3.19
CA PHE A 82 22.97 7.33 2.92
C PHE A 82 21.70 7.05 2.09
N LEU A 83 20.56 7.64 2.46
CA LEU A 83 19.31 7.46 1.72
C LEU A 83 19.37 8.03 0.31
N ARG A 84 20.01 9.19 0.11
CA ARG A 84 20.20 9.79 -1.22
C ARG A 84 21.07 8.93 -2.12
N GLU A 85 22.16 8.38 -1.61
CA GLU A 85 23.01 7.44 -2.35
C GLU A 85 22.26 6.16 -2.75
N ASN A 86 21.27 5.77 -1.98
CA ASN A 86 20.46 4.57 -2.21
C ASN A 86 19.09 4.84 -2.86
N THR A 87 18.85 6.05 -3.38
CA THR A 87 17.57 6.45 -3.98
C THR A 87 17.11 5.48 -5.08
N ASN A 88 18.01 5.02 -5.94
CA ASN A 88 17.69 4.08 -7.02
C ASN A 88 17.15 2.73 -6.47
N TYR A 89 17.73 2.23 -5.39
CA TYR A 89 17.24 1.01 -4.73
C TYR A 89 15.88 1.22 -4.10
N ILE A 90 15.65 2.38 -3.46
CA ILE A 90 14.36 2.76 -2.89
C ILE A 90 13.29 2.79 -3.98
N ILE A 91 13.56 3.46 -5.11
CA ILE A 91 12.65 3.56 -6.26
C ILE A 91 12.37 2.18 -6.85
N SER A 92 13.41 1.37 -7.07
CA SER A 92 13.27 0.03 -7.63
C SER A 92 12.38 -0.85 -6.75
N THR A 93 12.65 -0.88 -5.42
CA THR A 93 11.87 -1.66 -4.47
C THR A 93 10.42 -1.15 -4.38
N PHE A 94 10.22 0.16 -4.38
CA PHE A 94 8.90 0.77 -4.40
C PHE A 94 8.09 0.38 -5.65
N ASN A 95 8.71 0.42 -6.83
CA ASN A 95 8.06 0.05 -8.09
C ASN A 95 7.71 -1.46 -8.13
N LYS A 96 8.58 -2.31 -7.63
CA LYS A 96 8.37 -3.77 -7.54
C LYS A 96 7.24 -4.14 -6.56
N SER A 97 6.90 -3.29 -5.60
CA SER A 97 5.84 -3.58 -4.62
C SER A 97 4.44 -3.73 -5.22
N GLY A 98 4.22 -3.25 -6.45
CA GLY A 98 2.94 -3.29 -7.16
C GLY A 98 1.87 -2.35 -6.61
N THR A 99 1.92 -2.00 -5.34
CA THR A 99 0.90 -1.14 -4.70
C THR A 99 1.19 0.36 -4.85
N ARG A 100 2.44 0.74 -5.12
CA ARG A 100 2.92 2.13 -5.24
C ARG A 100 2.40 3.08 -4.15
N ASN A 101 2.25 2.58 -2.92
CA ASN A 101 1.67 3.34 -1.81
C ASN A 101 2.75 4.12 -1.06
N LEU A 102 2.82 5.42 -1.30
CA LEU A 102 3.79 6.33 -0.66
C LEU A 102 3.67 6.40 0.87
N ARG A 103 2.50 6.11 1.44
CA ARG A 103 2.34 6.07 2.90
C ARG A 103 3.12 4.90 3.48
N ILE A 104 3.06 3.74 2.84
CA ILE A 104 3.83 2.56 3.26
C ILE A 104 5.33 2.85 3.17
N LEU A 105 5.80 3.46 2.06
CA LEU A 105 7.19 3.84 1.90
C LEU A 105 7.66 4.79 3.03
N LYS A 106 6.86 5.81 3.37
CA LYS A 106 7.17 6.72 4.48
C LYS A 106 7.31 6.00 5.81
N HIS A 107 6.43 5.04 6.11
CA HIS A 107 6.51 4.23 7.33
C HIS A 107 7.77 3.36 7.31
N ALA A 108 8.04 2.67 6.20
CA ALA A 108 9.24 1.84 6.05
C ALA A 108 10.54 2.63 6.25
N LEU A 109 10.64 3.83 5.70
CA LEU A 109 11.80 4.70 5.89
C LEU A 109 11.94 5.19 7.33
N ASN A 110 10.83 5.46 8.04
CA ASN A 110 10.87 5.80 9.46
C ASN A 110 11.31 4.61 10.32
N ASP A 111 10.90 3.40 9.98
CA ASP A 111 11.36 2.20 10.69
C ASP A 111 12.83 1.92 10.38
N PHE A 112 13.26 2.10 9.13
CA PHE A 112 14.67 2.02 8.78
C PHE A 112 15.52 3.06 9.52
N LYS A 113 15.03 4.30 9.70
CA LYS A 113 15.73 5.30 10.53
C LYS A 113 16.07 4.76 11.92
N LYS A 114 15.11 4.11 12.59
CA LYS A 114 15.33 3.53 13.92
C LYS A 114 16.39 2.42 13.89
N ILE A 115 16.34 1.56 12.86
CA ILE A 115 17.34 0.52 12.63
C ILE A 115 18.72 1.14 12.41
N TYR A 116 18.82 2.15 11.55
CA TYR A 116 20.06 2.86 11.23
C TYR A 116 20.69 3.49 12.48
N GLU A 117 19.88 4.18 13.31
CA GLU A 117 20.33 4.79 14.57
C GLU A 117 20.79 3.74 15.57
N MET A 118 20.09 2.61 15.67
CA MET A 118 20.45 1.49 16.53
C MET A 118 21.77 0.85 16.07
N VAL A 119 21.91 0.58 14.78
CA VAL A 119 23.12 -0.03 14.22
C VAL A 119 24.33 0.89 14.42
N ASN A 120 24.20 2.18 14.13
CA ASN A 120 25.31 3.11 14.33
C ASN A 120 25.71 3.25 15.79
N LYS A 121 24.75 3.14 16.72
CA LYS A 121 25.02 3.19 18.17
C LYS A 121 25.76 1.97 18.68
N TYR A 122 25.37 0.78 18.28
CA TYR A 122 25.88 -0.48 18.83
C TYR A 122 26.91 -1.17 17.94
N TYR A 123 26.91 -0.88 16.65
CA TYR A 123 27.75 -1.50 15.62
C TYR A 123 28.31 -0.46 14.64
N PRO A 124 29.11 0.52 15.11
CA PRO A 124 29.54 1.68 14.33
C PRO A 124 30.37 1.33 13.08
N ASN A 125 30.94 0.13 13.03
CA ASN A 125 31.73 -0.37 11.90
C ASN A 125 30.93 -1.28 10.96
N THR A 126 29.61 -1.19 10.96
CA THR A 126 28.77 -2.00 10.08
C THR A 126 29.07 -1.68 8.61
N ASN A 127 29.25 -2.73 7.82
CA ASN A 127 29.54 -2.61 6.39
C ASN A 127 28.38 -1.90 5.68
N TYR A 128 28.71 -0.97 4.78
CA TYR A 128 27.75 -0.22 3.99
C TYR A 128 26.73 -1.10 3.24
N ARG A 129 27.19 -2.22 2.67
CA ARG A 129 26.33 -3.17 1.96
C ARG A 129 25.29 -3.84 2.88
N VAL A 130 25.65 -4.07 4.14
CA VAL A 130 24.73 -4.61 5.13
C VAL A 130 23.62 -3.61 5.42
N LEU A 131 23.96 -2.34 5.64
CA LEU A 131 22.99 -1.26 5.83
C LEU A 131 22.08 -1.10 4.60
N GLN A 132 22.64 -1.19 3.39
CA GLN A 132 21.88 -1.15 2.15
C GLN A 132 20.90 -2.33 2.05
N THR A 133 21.32 -3.53 2.38
CA THR A 133 20.45 -4.71 2.41
C THR A 133 19.33 -4.54 3.43
N MET A 134 19.65 -4.02 4.63
CA MET A 134 18.64 -3.73 5.66
C MET A 134 17.60 -2.70 5.18
N LEU A 135 18.04 -1.65 4.46
CA LEU A 135 17.13 -0.66 3.88
C LEU A 135 16.15 -1.30 2.88
N ILE A 136 16.68 -2.02 1.89
CA ILE A 136 15.88 -2.67 0.85
C ILE A 136 14.90 -3.65 1.49
N PHE A 137 15.39 -4.45 2.44
CA PHE A 137 14.58 -5.43 3.15
C PHE A 137 13.46 -4.78 3.97
N THR A 138 13.76 -3.71 4.72
CA THR A 138 12.76 -2.99 5.52
C THR A 138 11.65 -2.44 4.63
N ILE A 139 11.99 -1.91 3.46
CA ILE A 139 10.99 -1.43 2.50
C ILE A 139 10.17 -2.59 1.95
N ALA A 140 10.81 -3.65 1.45
CA ALA A 140 10.13 -4.79 0.85
C ALA A 140 9.15 -5.46 1.83
N ILE A 141 9.61 -5.79 3.04
CA ILE A 141 8.78 -6.44 4.05
C ILE A 141 7.59 -5.58 4.49
N SER A 142 7.78 -4.25 4.57
CA SER A 142 6.70 -3.32 4.92
C SER A 142 5.60 -3.35 3.86
N PHE A 143 5.94 -3.47 2.59
CA PHE A 143 4.98 -3.59 1.51
C PHE A 143 4.27 -4.95 1.54
N GLU A 144 4.98 -6.06 1.73
CA GLU A 144 4.41 -7.40 1.76
C GLU A 144 3.44 -7.59 2.94
N ILE A 145 3.80 -7.08 4.13
CA ILE A 145 2.91 -7.10 5.31
C ILE A 145 1.64 -6.26 5.05
N LYS A 146 1.78 -5.07 4.49
CA LYS A 146 0.63 -4.19 4.21
C LYS A 146 -0.22 -4.65 3.05
N ALA A 147 0.33 -5.43 2.13
CA ALA A 147 -0.41 -6.11 1.08
C ALA A 147 -1.14 -7.39 1.59
N GLY A 148 -0.97 -7.76 2.86
CA GLY A 148 -1.57 -8.95 3.46
C GLY A 148 -0.96 -10.28 2.97
N LYS A 149 0.16 -10.23 2.24
CA LYS A 149 0.83 -11.43 1.72
C LYS A 149 1.62 -12.14 2.82
N ILE A 150 2.16 -11.38 3.77
CA ILE A 150 2.90 -11.91 4.92
C ILE A 150 2.20 -11.44 6.18
N THR A 151 1.81 -12.38 7.04
CA THR A 151 1.33 -12.06 8.37
C THR A 151 2.50 -11.90 9.34
N LYS A 152 2.33 -11.08 10.38
CA LYS A 152 3.34 -10.84 11.40
C LYS A 152 3.80 -12.14 12.05
N ASP A 153 2.87 -13.07 12.27
CA ASP A 153 3.14 -14.38 12.88
C ASP A 153 3.96 -15.29 11.95
N LYS A 154 3.66 -15.29 10.65
CA LYS A 154 4.49 -16.00 9.66
C LYS A 154 5.92 -15.48 9.66
N PHE A 155 6.10 -14.16 9.71
CA PHE A 155 7.41 -13.55 9.69
C PHE A 155 8.25 -13.90 10.94
N ILE A 156 7.63 -13.90 12.12
CA ILE A 156 8.32 -14.22 13.38
C ILE A 156 8.72 -15.70 13.43
N ASN A 157 7.99 -16.57 12.74
CA ASN A 157 8.20 -18.02 12.73
C ASN A 157 9.13 -18.53 11.62
N ILE A 158 9.65 -17.66 10.75
CA ILE A 158 10.64 -18.04 9.74
C ILE A 158 11.93 -18.51 10.43
N LYS A 159 12.30 -19.77 10.22
CA LYS A 159 13.43 -20.42 10.92
C LYS A 159 14.68 -20.56 10.05
N ASP A 160 14.55 -20.46 8.74
CA ASP A 160 15.67 -20.68 7.83
C ASP A 160 15.69 -19.74 6.62
N ASN A 161 16.84 -19.73 5.91
CA ASN A 161 17.06 -18.88 4.74
C ASN A 161 16.20 -19.26 3.52
N GLU A 162 15.74 -20.48 3.40
CA GLU A 162 14.94 -20.93 2.25
C GLU A 162 13.48 -20.48 2.40
N GLU A 163 12.92 -20.57 3.60
CA GLU A 163 11.63 -19.96 3.93
C GLU A 163 11.67 -18.45 3.74
N TYR A 164 12.81 -17.83 4.09
CA TYR A 164 13.03 -16.40 3.93
C TYR A 164 13.03 -15.99 2.45
N LYS A 165 13.74 -16.73 1.60
CA LYS A 165 13.78 -16.50 0.15
C LYS A 165 12.41 -16.71 -0.49
N SER A 166 11.65 -17.72 -0.07
CA SER A 166 10.30 -17.95 -0.58
C SER A 166 9.32 -16.84 -0.24
N CYS A 167 9.50 -16.17 0.90
CA CYS A 167 8.72 -15.00 1.29
C CYS A 167 9.12 -13.73 0.51
N LEU A 168 10.37 -13.67 0.01
CA LEU A 168 10.95 -12.49 -0.66
C LEU A 168 11.08 -12.67 -2.18
N LEU A 169 10.34 -13.57 -2.81
CA LEU A 169 10.39 -13.89 -4.26
C LEU A 169 10.30 -12.68 -5.22
N TYR A 170 10.34 -11.46 -4.71
CA TYR A 170 10.31 -10.21 -5.48
C TYR A 170 11.62 -9.40 -5.43
N THR A 171 12.69 -9.94 -4.87
CA THR A 171 13.99 -9.23 -4.77
C THR A 171 15.03 -9.67 -5.77
N SER A 172 14.68 -10.54 -6.70
CA SER A 172 15.53 -10.95 -7.84
C SER A 172 15.20 -10.17 -9.10
#